data_2c65e1869e67cb99bd2ffcbb79215d1f
#
_entry.id   2c65e1869e67cb99bd2ffcbb79215d1f
#
_cell.length_a   1.000
_cell.length_b   1.000
_cell.length_c   1.000
_cell.angle_alpha   90.00
_cell.angle_beta   90.00
_cell.angle_gamma   90.00
#
_symmetry.space_group_name_H-M   'P 1'
#
loop_
_entity.id
_entity.type
_entity.pdbx_description
1 polymer ?
#
loop_
_entity_poly.entity_id
_entity_poly.type
_entity_poly.pdbx_seq_one_letter_code
_entity_poly.pdbx_strand_id
1 'polypeptide(L)'
;MTDLETARKRWLQERPKYEQFGKELEKRLRTELRQAGIWADVTSRAKEMDGFIRKLIKKPSHNYESVSDKSGIRVILRYKNEVDAVLALAEKSFKCGQPEQKADTLKLDQVGYLSVHVDVKLCADDPLVATYPPQKFQAELQVRTLAQHLWSEMSHDTYYKNDDTLNPLPNSIKRRIFLLAGVVEVA
;
A
#
# COMPACT_ATOMS: atom_id res chain seq x y z
N MET A 1 -4.32 -21.44 16.52
CA MET A 1 -5.18 -20.88 15.44
C MET A 1 -5.87 -19.66 16.02
N THR A 2 -5.61 -18.49 15.45
CA THR A 2 -6.36 -17.30 15.87
C THR A 2 -7.81 -17.52 15.45
N ASP A 3 -8.71 -17.46 16.42
CA ASP A 3 -10.13 -17.50 16.10
C ASP A 3 -10.47 -16.31 15.20
N LEU A 4 -10.84 -16.57 13.97
CA LEU A 4 -11.14 -15.55 12.95
C LEU A 4 -12.28 -14.62 13.41
N GLU A 5 -13.19 -15.13 14.20
CA GLU A 5 -14.27 -14.33 14.75
C GLU A 5 -13.77 -13.33 15.79
N THR A 6 -12.86 -13.76 16.66
CA THR A 6 -12.18 -12.88 17.61
C THR A 6 -11.37 -11.81 16.89
N ALA A 7 -10.62 -12.19 15.84
CA ALA A 7 -9.87 -11.24 15.03
C ALA A 7 -10.79 -10.23 14.32
N ARG A 8 -11.96 -10.68 13.83
CA ARG A 8 -12.96 -9.80 13.20
C ARG A 8 -13.54 -8.79 14.18
N LYS A 9 -13.98 -9.24 15.37
CA LYS A 9 -14.52 -8.36 16.43
C LYS A 9 -13.49 -7.31 16.86
N ARG A 10 -12.25 -7.76 17.09
CA ARG A 10 -11.15 -6.86 17.46
C ARG A 10 -10.84 -5.83 16.37
N TRP A 11 -10.81 -6.26 15.10
CA TRP A 11 -10.55 -5.35 13.98
C TRP A 11 -11.63 -4.29 13.83
N LEU A 12 -12.90 -4.64 14.01
CA LEU A 12 -14.00 -3.65 14.01
C LEU A 12 -13.81 -2.56 15.08
N GLN A 13 -13.33 -2.92 16.27
CA GLN A 13 -13.08 -1.96 17.34
C GLN A 13 -11.81 -1.11 17.09
N GLU A 14 -10.76 -1.70 16.53
CA GLU A 14 -9.47 -1.03 16.36
C GLU A 14 -9.36 -0.26 15.04
N ARG A 15 -10.09 -0.65 13.98
CA ARG A 15 -10.00 -0.07 12.64
C ARG A 15 -10.12 1.47 12.62
N PRO A 16 -11.07 2.11 13.34
CA PRO A 16 -11.16 3.58 13.35
C PRO A 16 -9.87 4.26 13.84
N LYS A 17 -9.16 3.65 14.79
CA LYS A 17 -7.90 4.18 15.30
C LYS A 17 -6.76 4.06 14.28
N TYR A 18 -6.72 2.96 13.50
CA TYR A 18 -5.78 2.80 12.39
C TYR A 18 -6.10 3.76 11.21
N GLU A 19 -7.37 4.05 10.99
CA GLU A 19 -7.79 5.05 10.01
C GLU A 19 -7.33 6.46 10.40
N GLN A 20 -7.53 6.84 11.67
CA GLN A 20 -7.08 8.12 12.18
C GLN A 20 -5.55 8.24 12.17
N PHE A 21 -4.83 7.18 12.55
CA PHE A 21 -3.38 7.11 12.44
C PHE A 21 -2.92 7.36 10.99
N GLY A 22 -3.53 6.70 10.01
CA GLY A 22 -3.24 6.93 8.59
C GLY A 22 -3.45 8.38 8.16
N LYS A 23 -4.52 9.03 8.62
CA LYS A 23 -4.81 10.44 8.33
C LYS A 23 -3.75 11.40 8.89
N GLU A 24 -3.22 11.13 10.09
CA GLU A 24 -2.14 11.93 10.66
C GLU A 24 -0.85 11.83 9.81
N LEU A 25 -0.48 10.62 9.39
CA LEU A 25 0.68 10.41 8.52
C LEU A 25 0.46 11.03 7.12
N GLU A 26 -0.73 10.88 6.55
CA GLU A 26 -1.12 11.51 5.27
C GLU A 26 -0.94 13.02 5.32
N LYS A 27 -1.49 13.67 6.37
CA LYS A 27 -1.41 15.12 6.56
C LYS A 27 0.04 15.60 6.61
N ARG A 28 0.90 14.87 7.35
CA ARG A 28 2.33 15.18 7.45
C ARG A 28 3.02 15.07 6.11
N LEU A 29 2.92 13.92 5.43
CA LEU A 29 3.53 13.71 4.12
C LEU A 29 3.05 14.73 3.08
N ARG A 30 1.76 15.02 3.04
CA ARG A 30 1.19 16.03 2.14
C ARG A 30 1.82 17.40 2.36
N THR A 31 2.06 17.79 3.61
CA THR A 31 2.69 19.06 3.96
C THR A 31 4.14 19.11 3.50
N GLU A 32 4.90 18.06 3.76
CA GLU A 32 6.32 17.98 3.41
C GLU A 32 6.55 17.92 1.90
N LEU A 33 5.75 17.14 1.18
CA LEU A 33 5.83 17.07 -0.28
C LEU A 33 5.51 18.45 -0.92
N ARG A 34 4.50 19.15 -0.39
CA ARG A 34 4.19 20.52 -0.83
C ARG A 34 5.35 21.48 -0.56
N GLN A 35 5.98 21.41 0.61
CA GLN A 35 7.14 22.26 0.95
C GLN A 35 8.35 21.97 0.07
N ALA A 36 8.51 20.72 -0.35
CA ALA A 36 9.57 20.28 -1.27
C ALA A 36 9.25 20.61 -2.75
N GLY A 37 8.08 21.18 -3.05
CA GLY A 37 7.65 21.46 -4.42
C GLY A 37 7.30 20.21 -5.24
N ILE A 38 7.11 19.06 -4.59
CA ILE A 38 6.73 17.81 -5.24
C ILE A 38 5.21 17.74 -5.33
N TRP A 39 4.71 17.61 -6.55
CA TRP A 39 3.29 17.35 -6.74
C TRP A 39 2.98 15.89 -6.44
N ALA A 40 2.06 15.66 -5.53
CA ALA A 40 1.59 14.31 -5.20
C ALA A 40 0.12 14.31 -4.81
N ASP A 41 -0.60 13.27 -5.20
CA ASP A 41 -1.87 12.91 -4.55
C ASP A 41 -1.56 11.93 -3.42
N VAL A 42 -1.88 12.33 -2.18
CA VAL A 42 -1.62 11.54 -0.98
C VAL A 42 -2.95 11.16 -0.36
N THR A 43 -3.17 9.86 -0.16
CA THR A 43 -4.39 9.32 0.46
C THR A 43 -4.03 8.27 1.48
N SER A 44 -4.86 8.11 2.51
CA SER A 44 -4.71 7.05 3.49
C SER A 44 -6.00 6.24 3.63
N ARG A 45 -5.84 4.99 4.06
CA ARG A 45 -6.98 4.12 4.38
C ARG A 45 -6.60 3.09 5.44
N ALA A 46 -7.56 2.73 6.30
CA ALA A 46 -7.48 1.49 7.05
C ALA A 46 -7.94 0.32 6.17
N LYS A 47 -7.30 -0.83 6.33
CA LYS A 47 -7.64 -2.05 5.57
C LYS A 47 -9.10 -2.43 5.76
N GLU A 48 -9.79 -2.79 4.69
CA GLU A 48 -11.16 -3.28 4.76
C GLU A 48 -11.21 -4.65 5.44
N MET A 49 -12.35 -4.93 6.11
CA MET A 49 -12.55 -6.16 6.90
C MET A 49 -12.26 -7.41 6.08
N ASP A 50 -12.82 -7.51 4.87
CA ASP A 50 -12.65 -8.69 4.03
C ASP A 50 -11.19 -8.87 3.58
N GLY A 51 -10.51 -7.76 3.29
CA GLY A 51 -9.08 -7.76 2.97
C GLY A 51 -8.21 -8.20 4.16
N PHE A 52 -8.57 -7.78 5.37
CA PHE A 52 -7.88 -8.16 6.60
C PHE A 52 -8.05 -9.66 6.89
N ILE A 53 -9.27 -10.17 6.88
CA ILE A 53 -9.57 -11.59 7.12
C ILE A 53 -8.94 -12.47 6.05
N ARG A 54 -9.03 -12.06 4.76
CA ARG A 54 -8.39 -12.80 3.65
C ARG A 54 -6.88 -12.93 3.84
N LYS A 55 -6.21 -11.90 4.38
CA LYS A 55 -4.77 -11.93 4.65
C LYS A 55 -4.42 -12.92 5.75
N LEU A 56 -5.23 -13.01 6.81
CA LEU A 56 -5.06 -13.99 7.87
C LEU A 56 -5.25 -15.45 7.37
N ILE A 57 -6.19 -15.66 6.47
CA ILE A 57 -6.46 -17.00 5.90
C ILE A 57 -5.35 -17.42 4.92
N LYS A 58 -4.91 -16.52 4.03
CA LYS A 58 -3.91 -16.84 2.98
C LYS A 58 -2.52 -17.13 3.52
N LYS A 59 -2.18 -16.61 4.69
CA LYS A 59 -0.87 -16.81 5.32
C LYS A 59 -1.07 -17.38 6.72
N PRO A 60 -1.08 -18.72 6.88
CA PRO A 60 -1.32 -19.38 8.17
C PRO A 60 -0.32 -19.00 9.29
N SER A 61 0.88 -18.51 8.90
CA SER A 61 1.86 -17.96 9.83
C SER A 61 1.49 -16.58 10.36
N HIS A 62 0.52 -15.90 9.74
CA HIS A 62 0.06 -14.60 10.19
C HIS A 62 -0.92 -14.75 11.35
N ASN A 63 -0.68 -13.96 12.38
CA ASN A 63 -1.63 -13.69 13.45
C ASN A 63 -2.13 -12.24 13.32
N TYR A 64 -3.04 -11.85 14.19
CA TYR A 64 -3.59 -10.49 14.20
C TYR A 64 -2.50 -9.40 14.24
N GLU A 65 -1.43 -9.61 15.04
CA GLU A 65 -0.38 -8.62 15.25
C GLU A 65 0.57 -8.51 14.04
N SER A 66 0.83 -9.61 13.36
CA SER A 66 1.78 -9.67 12.24
C SER A 66 1.27 -9.03 10.93
N VAL A 67 -0.01 -8.64 10.86
CA VAL A 67 -0.53 -7.88 9.71
C VAL A 67 -0.01 -6.46 9.78
N SER A 68 0.96 -6.12 8.92
CA SER A 68 1.64 -4.80 8.90
C SER A 68 0.81 -3.71 8.24
N ASP A 69 0.05 -4.03 7.20
CA ASP A 69 -0.72 -3.12 6.37
C ASP A 69 -2.15 -2.84 6.88
N LYS A 70 -2.31 -2.77 8.21
CA LYS A 70 -3.58 -2.36 8.85
C LYS A 70 -3.96 -0.93 8.49
N SER A 71 -2.96 -0.06 8.37
CA SER A 71 -3.06 1.29 7.79
C SER A 71 -2.20 1.36 6.55
N GLY A 72 -2.67 2.04 5.51
CA GLY A 72 -1.93 2.26 4.28
C GLY A 72 -1.97 3.73 3.88
N ILE A 73 -0.85 4.22 3.36
CA ILE A 73 -0.71 5.55 2.78
C ILE A 73 -0.29 5.36 1.33
N ARG A 74 -0.97 6.03 0.43
CA ARG A 74 -0.65 6.00 -0.99
C ARG A 74 -0.20 7.36 -1.43
N VAL A 75 0.96 7.42 -2.08
CA VAL A 75 1.51 8.61 -2.73
C VAL A 75 1.55 8.35 -4.22
N ILE A 76 0.79 9.13 -4.98
CA ILE A 76 0.74 9.07 -6.44
C ILE A 76 1.49 10.27 -6.99
N LEU A 77 2.54 10.02 -7.76
CA LEU A 77 3.44 10.99 -8.35
C LEU A 77 3.18 11.14 -9.85
N ARG A 78 3.62 12.25 -10.44
CA ARG A 78 3.62 12.40 -11.90
C ARG A 78 4.77 11.65 -12.54
N TYR A 79 5.96 11.73 -11.95
CA TYR A 79 7.20 11.28 -12.54
C TYR A 79 7.93 10.26 -11.67
N LYS A 80 8.56 9.28 -12.30
CA LYS A 80 9.29 8.20 -11.64
C LYS A 80 10.54 8.70 -10.90
N ASN A 81 11.21 9.72 -11.43
CA ASN A 81 12.39 10.33 -10.81
C ASN A 81 12.12 11.05 -9.47
N GLU A 82 10.84 11.26 -9.10
CA GLU A 82 10.46 11.85 -7.82
C GLU A 82 10.36 10.80 -6.70
N VAL A 83 10.36 9.49 -7.02
CA VAL A 83 10.18 8.41 -6.04
C VAL A 83 11.24 8.46 -4.94
N ASP A 84 12.52 8.58 -5.31
CA ASP A 84 13.62 8.59 -4.35
C ASP A 84 13.54 9.82 -3.42
N ALA A 85 13.11 10.98 -3.95
CA ALA A 85 12.91 12.17 -3.14
C ALA A 85 11.77 12.00 -2.12
N VAL A 86 10.69 11.31 -2.50
CA VAL A 86 9.59 10.98 -1.57
C VAL A 86 10.04 10.03 -0.48
N LEU A 87 10.83 9.00 -0.82
CA LEU A 87 11.37 8.06 0.16
C LEU A 87 12.30 8.76 1.14
N ALA A 88 13.18 9.64 0.67
CA ALA A 88 14.07 10.44 1.51
C ALA A 88 13.30 11.39 2.46
N LEU A 89 12.19 11.97 2.02
CA LEU A 89 11.30 12.75 2.88
C LEU A 89 10.61 11.87 3.92
N ALA A 90 10.14 10.70 3.53
CA ALA A 90 9.54 9.75 4.48
C ALA A 90 10.52 9.31 5.56
N GLU A 91 11.80 9.06 5.22
CA GLU A 91 12.86 8.69 6.16
C GLU A 91 13.19 9.81 7.16
N LYS A 92 13.03 11.08 6.77
CA LYS A 92 13.19 12.22 7.70
C LYS A 92 12.06 12.32 8.71
N SER A 93 10.87 11.90 8.35
CA SER A 93 9.65 12.09 9.14
C SER A 93 9.22 10.87 9.91
N PHE A 94 9.65 9.70 9.47
CA PHE A 94 9.24 8.41 10.02
C PHE A 94 10.42 7.46 10.15
N LYS A 95 10.28 6.51 11.05
CA LYS A 95 11.14 5.33 11.05
C LYS A 95 10.69 4.39 9.94
N CYS A 96 11.44 4.36 8.85
CA CYS A 96 11.17 3.51 7.69
C CYS A 96 11.83 2.14 7.82
N GLY A 97 11.13 1.12 7.30
CA GLY A 97 11.69 -0.20 7.01
C GLY A 97 12.48 -0.20 5.70
N GLN A 98 12.91 -1.38 5.26
CA GLN A 98 13.53 -1.51 3.94
C GLN A 98 12.49 -1.33 2.84
N PRO A 99 12.76 -0.53 1.81
CA PRO A 99 11.89 -0.41 0.65
C PRO A 99 11.81 -1.73 -0.11
N GLU A 100 10.61 -2.19 -0.41
CA GLU A 100 10.35 -3.34 -1.27
C GLU A 100 9.90 -2.83 -2.63
N GLN A 101 10.72 -3.03 -3.66
CA GLN A 101 10.31 -2.75 -5.04
C GLN A 101 9.48 -3.91 -5.55
N LYS A 102 8.22 -3.68 -5.88
CA LYS A 102 7.35 -4.75 -6.41
C LYS A 102 7.80 -5.24 -7.78
N ALA A 103 8.53 -4.43 -8.53
CA ALA A 103 9.19 -4.84 -9.78
C ALA A 103 10.15 -6.03 -9.59
N ASP A 104 10.90 -6.08 -8.48
CA ASP A 104 11.89 -7.13 -8.21
C ASP A 104 11.27 -8.52 -8.01
N THR A 105 9.96 -8.59 -7.79
CA THR A 105 9.22 -9.84 -7.65
C THR A 105 8.71 -10.41 -8.97
N LEU A 106 8.83 -9.63 -10.08
CA LEU A 106 8.37 -10.03 -11.41
C LEU A 106 9.46 -10.86 -12.13
N LYS A 107 9.02 -11.87 -12.87
CA LYS A 107 9.90 -12.58 -13.80
C LYS A 107 10.10 -11.75 -15.07
N LEU A 108 11.16 -12.05 -15.83
CA LEU A 108 11.50 -11.34 -17.07
C LEU A 108 10.39 -11.31 -18.13
N ASP A 109 9.51 -12.31 -18.12
CA ASP A 109 8.36 -12.45 -19.02
C ASP A 109 7.03 -11.94 -18.40
N GLN A 110 7.10 -11.36 -17.20
CA GLN A 110 5.95 -10.82 -16.50
C GLN A 110 5.99 -9.30 -16.50
N VAL A 111 4.88 -8.70 -16.89
CA VAL A 111 4.58 -7.28 -16.66
C VAL A 111 3.60 -7.18 -15.49
N GLY A 112 3.80 -6.23 -14.63
CA GLY A 112 2.98 -6.20 -13.42
C GLY A 112 3.00 -4.89 -12.66
N TYR A 113 2.60 -4.99 -11.41
CA TYR A 113 2.47 -3.87 -10.52
C TYR A 113 3.84 -3.33 -10.11
N LEU A 114 4.13 -2.12 -10.58
CA LEU A 114 5.36 -1.40 -10.26
C LEU A 114 5.04 -0.35 -9.19
N SER A 115 5.49 -0.55 -7.98
CA SER A 115 5.41 0.42 -6.88
C SER A 115 6.47 0.12 -5.86
N VAL A 116 6.83 1.12 -5.07
CA VAL A 116 7.69 0.94 -3.90
C VAL A 116 6.82 0.90 -2.66
N HIS A 117 7.00 -0.14 -1.85
CA HIS A 117 6.33 -0.30 -0.57
C HIS A 117 7.33 -0.18 0.57
N VAL A 118 7.00 0.59 1.59
CA VAL A 118 7.82 0.78 2.79
C VAL A 118 6.93 0.74 4.02
N ASP A 119 7.29 -0.06 5.00
CA ASP A 119 6.65 0.01 6.32
C ASP A 119 7.16 1.25 7.07
N VAL A 120 6.26 2.08 7.57
CA VAL A 120 6.57 3.30 8.30
C VAL A 120 5.96 3.31 9.69
N LYS A 121 6.70 3.85 10.66
CA LYS A 121 6.31 4.04 12.05
C LYS A 121 6.66 5.45 12.51
N LEU A 122 6.04 5.92 13.59
CA LEU A 122 6.48 7.16 14.24
C LEU A 122 7.89 6.98 14.83
N CYS A 123 8.70 8.04 14.77
CA CYS A 123 9.97 8.12 15.50
C CYS A 123 9.70 8.14 17.01
N ALA A 124 10.68 7.74 17.81
CA ALA A 124 10.48 7.60 19.25
C ALA A 124 10.20 8.94 19.97
N ASP A 125 10.68 10.04 19.41
CA ASP A 125 10.52 11.42 19.91
C ASP A 125 9.28 12.13 19.34
N ASP A 126 8.48 11.44 18.51
CA ASP A 126 7.29 12.03 17.91
C ASP A 126 6.20 12.26 18.98
N PRO A 127 5.58 13.44 19.03
CA PRO A 127 4.54 13.75 20.03
C PRO A 127 3.31 12.83 19.95
N LEU A 128 3.05 12.22 18.79
CA LEU A 128 1.93 11.28 18.59
C LEU A 128 2.19 9.87 19.13
N VAL A 129 3.42 9.55 19.59
CA VAL A 129 3.79 8.23 20.10
C VAL A 129 2.94 7.81 21.30
N ALA A 130 2.55 8.75 22.15
CA ALA A 130 1.67 8.47 23.28
C ALA A 130 0.30 7.93 22.84
N THR A 131 -0.21 8.38 21.70
CA THR A 131 -1.50 7.96 21.12
C THR A 131 -1.35 6.75 20.20
N TYR A 132 -0.24 6.70 19.44
CA TYR A 132 0.04 5.67 18.43
C TYR A 132 1.43 5.05 18.67
N PRO A 133 1.60 4.22 19.69
CA PRO A 133 2.89 3.60 19.99
C PRO A 133 3.40 2.75 18.81
N PRO A 134 4.68 2.90 18.41
CA PRO A 134 5.24 2.27 17.20
C PRO A 134 5.37 0.75 17.30
N GLN A 135 5.20 0.16 18.49
CA GLN A 135 5.11 -1.29 18.68
C GLN A 135 3.78 -1.85 18.15
N LYS A 136 2.72 -1.03 18.14
CA LYS A 136 1.38 -1.40 17.72
C LYS A 136 0.98 -0.79 16.39
N PHE A 137 1.33 0.49 16.17
CA PHE A 137 0.92 1.25 15.00
C PHE A 137 2.06 1.36 13.99
N GLN A 138 1.78 0.84 12.81
CA GLN A 138 2.56 1.01 11.60
C GLN A 138 1.65 1.15 10.40
N ALA A 139 2.15 1.75 9.34
CA ALA A 139 1.46 1.87 8.07
C ALA A 139 2.35 1.40 6.93
N GLU A 140 1.75 0.91 5.86
CA GLU A 140 2.43 0.64 4.60
C GLU A 140 2.35 1.89 3.73
N LEU A 141 3.50 2.52 3.47
CA LEU A 141 3.63 3.59 2.48
C LEU A 141 3.82 2.99 1.10
N GLN A 142 2.92 3.31 0.18
CA GLN A 142 2.95 2.88 -1.22
C GLN A 142 3.22 4.08 -2.11
N VAL A 143 4.38 4.11 -2.76
CA VAL A 143 4.79 5.17 -3.69
C VAL A 143 4.72 4.65 -5.11
N ARG A 144 4.00 5.34 -5.97
CA ARG A 144 3.82 4.96 -7.38
C ARG A 144 3.53 6.16 -8.27
N THR A 145 3.80 6.03 -9.55
CA THR A 145 3.40 7.04 -10.54
C THR A 145 1.91 6.95 -10.88
N LEU A 146 1.38 8.01 -11.48
CA LEU A 146 -0.01 8.03 -11.97
C LEU A 146 -0.27 6.92 -13.00
N ALA A 147 0.69 6.63 -13.88
CA ALA A 147 0.59 5.54 -14.84
C ALA A 147 0.53 4.17 -14.14
N GLN A 148 1.40 3.93 -13.16
CA GLN A 148 1.39 2.72 -12.33
C GLN A 148 0.10 2.59 -11.52
N HIS A 149 -0.45 3.72 -11.05
CA HIS A 149 -1.72 3.74 -10.35
C HIS A 149 -2.86 3.32 -11.25
N LEU A 150 -2.98 3.93 -12.43
CA LEU A 150 -4.01 3.61 -13.41
C LEU A 150 -3.99 2.11 -13.78
N TRP A 151 -2.79 1.59 -14.06
CA TRP A 151 -2.64 0.17 -14.36
C TRP A 151 -3.09 -0.72 -13.18
N SER A 152 -2.72 -0.38 -11.96
CA SER A 152 -3.10 -1.13 -10.75
C SER A 152 -4.61 -1.17 -10.55
N GLU A 153 -5.31 -0.06 -10.72
CA GLU A 153 -6.77 0.00 -10.58
C GLU A 153 -7.47 -0.84 -11.68
N MET A 154 -7.01 -0.70 -12.92
CA MET A 154 -7.55 -1.47 -14.04
C MET A 154 -7.31 -2.98 -13.89
N SER A 155 -6.09 -3.38 -13.51
CA SER A 155 -5.75 -4.79 -13.35
C SER A 155 -6.48 -5.41 -12.15
N HIS A 156 -6.61 -4.68 -11.05
CA HIS A 156 -7.35 -5.14 -9.88
C HIS A 156 -8.82 -5.43 -10.20
N ASP A 157 -9.50 -4.52 -10.91
CA ASP A 157 -10.89 -4.69 -11.28
C ASP A 157 -11.09 -5.84 -12.30
N THR A 158 -10.10 -6.06 -13.15
CA THR A 158 -10.19 -7.03 -14.23
C THR A 158 -9.79 -8.44 -13.80
N TYR A 159 -8.74 -8.59 -12.97
CA TYR A 159 -8.24 -9.92 -12.54
C TYR A 159 -8.85 -10.41 -11.22
N TYR A 160 -9.11 -9.50 -10.25
CA TYR A 160 -9.59 -9.92 -8.93
C TYR A 160 -11.09 -10.10 -8.83
N LYS A 161 -11.87 -9.42 -9.65
CA LYS A 161 -13.34 -9.56 -9.69
C LYS A 161 -13.81 -10.70 -10.59
N ASN A 162 -12.98 -11.12 -11.55
CA ASN A 162 -13.29 -12.28 -12.38
C ASN A 162 -12.59 -13.49 -11.76
N ASP A 163 -13.39 -14.43 -11.25
CA ASP A 163 -12.90 -15.76 -10.91
C ASP A 163 -12.47 -16.44 -12.21
N ASP A 164 -11.17 -16.64 -12.40
CA ASP A 164 -10.59 -17.25 -13.61
C ASP A 164 -11.17 -18.65 -13.90
N THR A 165 -11.78 -19.29 -12.88
CA THR A 165 -12.40 -20.60 -13.01
C THR A 165 -13.83 -20.54 -13.54
N LEU A 166 -14.59 -19.47 -13.24
CA LEU A 166 -16.00 -19.33 -13.59
C LEU A 166 -16.23 -18.47 -14.84
N ASN A 167 -15.39 -17.46 -15.06
CA ASN A 167 -15.52 -16.54 -16.20
C ASN A 167 -14.13 -15.99 -16.63
N PRO A 168 -13.34 -16.79 -17.36
CA PRO A 168 -12.00 -16.38 -17.76
C PRO A 168 -12.06 -15.19 -18.73
N LEU A 169 -11.23 -14.19 -18.49
CA LEU A 169 -11.10 -13.05 -19.39
C LEU A 169 -10.69 -13.50 -20.80
N PRO A 170 -11.32 -12.94 -21.84
CA PRO A 170 -10.92 -13.19 -23.23
C PRO A 170 -9.42 -12.85 -23.44
N ASN A 171 -8.73 -13.68 -24.22
CA ASN A 171 -7.28 -13.48 -24.49
C ASN A 171 -6.99 -12.09 -25.10
N SER A 172 -7.90 -11.52 -25.87
CA SER A 172 -7.78 -10.17 -26.41
C SER A 172 -7.72 -9.09 -25.31
N ILE A 173 -8.48 -9.25 -24.24
CA ILE A 173 -8.48 -8.35 -23.09
C ILE A 173 -7.18 -8.55 -22.28
N LYS A 174 -6.79 -9.80 -21.99
CA LYS A 174 -5.51 -10.10 -21.33
C LYS A 174 -4.34 -9.45 -22.06
N ARG A 175 -4.28 -9.60 -23.40
CA ARG A 175 -3.24 -8.99 -24.22
C ARG A 175 -3.21 -7.46 -24.12
N ARG A 176 -4.35 -6.78 -24.13
CA ARG A 176 -4.41 -5.31 -23.99
C ARG A 176 -3.87 -4.84 -22.64
N ILE A 177 -4.18 -5.56 -21.57
CA ILE A 177 -3.67 -5.28 -20.23
C ILE A 177 -2.15 -5.43 -20.20
N PHE A 178 -1.59 -6.48 -20.81
CA PHE A 178 -0.15 -6.67 -20.92
C PHE A 178 0.54 -5.54 -21.70
N LEU A 179 -0.04 -5.13 -22.83
CA LEU A 179 0.50 -4.01 -23.61
C LEU A 179 0.49 -2.70 -22.81
N LEU A 180 -0.59 -2.43 -22.08
CA LEU A 180 -0.68 -1.25 -21.21
C LEU A 180 0.36 -1.29 -20.10
N ALA A 181 0.58 -2.44 -19.46
CA ALA A 181 1.60 -2.61 -18.44
C ALA A 181 3.01 -2.33 -18.99
N GLY A 182 3.33 -2.81 -20.21
CA GLY A 182 4.60 -2.51 -20.86
C GLY A 182 4.80 -1.01 -21.14
N VAL A 183 3.74 -0.28 -21.55
CA VAL A 183 3.81 1.17 -21.71
C VAL A 183 4.07 1.88 -20.38
N VAL A 184 3.43 1.42 -19.30
CA VAL A 184 3.61 1.98 -17.95
C VAL A 184 5.00 1.71 -17.40
N GLU A 185 5.64 0.61 -17.79
CA GLU A 185 7.00 0.26 -17.34
C GLU A 185 8.06 1.18 -17.97
N VAL A 186 7.81 1.68 -19.17
CA VAL A 186 8.73 2.55 -19.91
C VAL A 186 8.50 4.04 -19.57
N ALA A 187 7.35 4.41 -19.06
CA ALA A 187 6.98 5.78 -18.70
C ALA A 187 7.45 6.18 -17.29
#